data_c0683152d11db7ec67d35824daad9d8a
#
_entry.id   c0683152d11db7ec67d35824daad9d8a
#
_cell.length_a   1.000
_cell.length_b   1.000
_cell.length_c   1.000
_cell.angle_alpha   90.00
_cell.angle_beta   90.00
_cell.angle_gamma   90.00
#
_symmetry.space_group_name_H-M   'P 1'
#
loop_
_entity.id
_entity.type
_entity.pdbx_description
1 polymer ?
#
loop_
_entity_poly.entity_id
_entity_poly.type
_entity_poly.pdbx_seq_one_letter_code
_entity_poly.pdbx_strand_id
1 'polypeptide(L)'
;DQIKQNNDEKFDRSNFVKNVILDNILPGDIYIKSRELHFNNDASRVVFLIRTTQETEISVFDIIQNFFPDKSKDFVINVNESDIALVKEVRPNVDIKDLEKLARSINDTLLSEFYFNAVIGIGTCVTGIKELAHSFKEAQVALEVGKVFDTEKTIISYENLGIARLIYQLRTTLCDMFLKEV
;
A
#
# COMPACT_ATOMS: atom_id res chain seq x y z
N ASP A 1 23.79 -23.01 5.95
CA ASP A 1 23.52 -21.79 5.77
C ASP A 1 22.75 -21.22 4.57
N GLN A 2 22.17 -22.08 3.73
CA GLN A 2 21.20 -21.65 2.73
C GLN A 2 19.96 -21.00 3.37
N ILE A 3 19.51 -21.46 4.54
CA ILE A 3 18.36 -20.89 5.24
C ILE A 3 18.66 -19.47 5.70
N LYS A 4 19.85 -19.21 6.21
CA LYS A 4 20.27 -17.87 6.63
C LYS A 4 20.40 -16.92 5.45
N GLN A 5 20.99 -17.37 4.33
CA GLN A 5 21.09 -16.57 3.10
C GLN A 5 19.71 -16.24 2.52
N ASN A 6 18.78 -17.20 2.51
CA ASN A 6 17.42 -16.98 2.03
C ASN A 6 16.65 -15.99 2.90
N ASN A 7 16.85 -16.03 4.22
CA ASN A 7 16.22 -15.10 5.15
C ASN A 7 16.79 -13.68 4.99
N ASP A 8 18.11 -13.55 4.82
CA ASP A 8 18.76 -12.26 4.60
C ASP A 8 18.31 -11.65 3.27
N GLU A 9 18.21 -12.44 2.21
CA GLU A 9 17.71 -11.99 0.90
C GLU A 9 16.25 -11.53 0.99
N LYS A 10 15.38 -12.26 1.66
CA LYS A 10 13.99 -11.87 1.88
C LYS A 10 13.88 -10.57 2.66
N PHE A 11 14.69 -10.40 3.70
CA PHE A 11 14.75 -9.17 4.49
C PHE A 11 15.19 -7.99 3.63
N ASP A 12 16.23 -8.18 2.80
CA ASP A 12 16.75 -7.15 1.91
C ASP A 12 15.71 -6.75 0.87
N ARG A 13 14.97 -7.69 0.31
CA ARG A 13 13.90 -7.43 -0.64
C ARG A 13 12.76 -6.63 0.00
N SER A 14 12.29 -7.02 1.16
CA SER A 14 11.24 -6.31 1.90
C SER A 14 11.66 -4.89 2.28
N ASN A 15 12.88 -4.74 2.75
CA ASN A 15 13.43 -3.44 3.12
C ASN A 15 13.60 -2.53 1.91
N PHE A 16 14.01 -3.10 0.78
CA PHE A 16 14.10 -2.36 -0.48
C PHE A 16 12.72 -1.85 -0.92
N VAL A 17 11.69 -2.71 -0.93
CA VAL A 17 10.32 -2.31 -1.29
C VAL A 17 9.81 -1.23 -0.35
N LYS A 18 10.07 -1.34 0.94
CA LYS A 18 9.72 -0.31 1.92
C LYS A 18 10.32 1.05 1.55
N ASN A 19 11.60 1.08 1.24
CA ASN A 19 12.29 2.32 0.88
C ASN A 19 11.80 2.88 -0.46
N VAL A 20 11.42 2.03 -1.39
CA VAL A 20 10.84 2.46 -2.68
C VAL A 20 9.49 3.12 -2.48
N ILE A 21 8.57 2.51 -1.75
CA ILE A 21 7.24 3.08 -1.54
C ILE A 21 7.27 4.38 -0.74
N LEU A 22 8.25 4.53 0.16
CA LEU A 22 8.44 5.75 0.94
C LEU A 22 9.27 6.82 0.22
N ASP A 23 9.65 6.56 -1.02
CA ASP A 23 10.40 7.50 -1.87
C ASP A 23 11.77 7.90 -1.27
N ASN A 24 12.43 6.93 -0.62
CA ASN A 24 13.72 7.14 0.05
C ASN A 24 14.93 6.73 -0.79
N ILE A 25 14.72 6.31 -2.04
CA ILE A 25 15.79 5.84 -2.94
C ILE A 25 15.74 6.65 -4.23
N LEU A 26 16.91 7.05 -4.72
CA LEU A 26 17.02 7.74 -6.00
C LEU A 26 16.60 6.82 -7.15
N PRO A 27 15.92 7.35 -8.20
CA PRO A 27 15.39 6.54 -9.30
C PRO A 27 16.43 5.66 -9.99
N GLY A 28 17.67 6.15 -10.18
CA GLY A 28 18.75 5.36 -10.77
C GLY A 28 19.15 4.17 -9.90
N ASP A 29 19.17 4.36 -8.60
CA ASP A 29 19.52 3.31 -7.63
C ASP A 29 18.40 2.26 -7.53
N ILE A 30 17.14 2.65 -7.73
CA ILE A 30 16.02 1.71 -7.77
C ILE A 30 16.23 0.66 -8.87
N TYR A 31 16.60 1.09 -10.06
CA TYR A 31 16.84 0.19 -11.19
C TYR A 31 17.96 -0.80 -10.90
N ILE A 32 19.10 -0.31 -10.42
CA ILE A 32 20.27 -1.15 -10.11
C ILE A 32 19.93 -2.15 -9.01
N LYS A 33 19.34 -1.68 -7.91
CA LYS A 33 19.02 -2.52 -6.76
C LYS A 33 17.95 -3.55 -7.07
N SER A 34 16.96 -3.19 -7.89
CA SER A 34 15.90 -4.13 -8.31
C SER A 34 16.48 -5.30 -9.12
N ARG A 35 17.50 -5.05 -9.94
CA ARG A 35 18.20 -6.11 -10.66
C ARG A 35 19.02 -6.99 -9.75
N GLU A 36 19.75 -6.41 -8.82
CA GLU A 36 20.54 -7.15 -7.83
C GLU A 36 19.67 -8.08 -6.98
N LEU A 37 18.47 -7.64 -6.63
CA LEU A 37 17.53 -8.38 -5.79
C LEU A 37 16.57 -9.25 -6.61
N HIS A 38 16.77 -9.36 -7.92
CA HIS A 38 16.00 -10.22 -8.83
C HIS A 38 14.50 -9.91 -8.88
N PHE A 39 14.14 -8.63 -8.86
CA PHE A 39 12.74 -8.22 -9.07
C PHE A 39 12.35 -8.28 -10.54
N ASN A 40 11.12 -8.71 -10.79
CA ASN A 40 10.53 -8.64 -12.12
C ASN A 40 9.94 -7.23 -12.34
N ASN A 41 10.61 -6.42 -13.16
CA ASN A 41 10.15 -5.06 -13.48
C ASN A 41 8.97 -5.01 -14.45
N ASP A 42 8.65 -6.13 -15.09
CA ASP A 42 7.48 -6.22 -15.98
C ASP A 42 6.21 -6.64 -15.25
N ALA A 43 6.33 -7.04 -14.00
CA ALA A 43 5.17 -7.43 -13.19
C ALA A 43 4.33 -6.22 -12.81
N SER A 44 3.01 -6.42 -12.83
CA SER A 44 2.04 -5.43 -12.38
C SER A 44 1.79 -5.60 -10.89
N ARG A 45 1.72 -4.47 -10.17
CA ARG A 45 1.51 -4.46 -8.72
C ARG A 45 0.55 -3.35 -8.31
N VAL A 46 -0.11 -3.57 -7.20
CA VAL A 46 -1.01 -2.59 -6.57
C VAL A 46 -0.62 -2.45 -5.11
N VAL A 47 -0.66 -1.23 -4.59
CA VAL A 47 -0.45 -0.97 -3.17
C VAL A 47 -1.81 -0.80 -2.49
N PHE A 48 -2.02 -1.60 -1.44
CA PHE A 48 -3.12 -1.47 -0.49
C PHE A 48 -2.57 -0.88 0.80
N LEU A 49 -3.17 0.18 1.30
CA LEU A 49 -2.78 0.76 2.58
C LEU A 49 -3.87 0.46 3.61
N ILE A 50 -3.51 -0.31 4.64
CA ILE A 50 -4.42 -0.81 5.65
C ILE A 50 -4.19 -0.01 6.93
N ARG A 51 -5.21 0.75 7.35
CA ARG A 51 -5.13 1.57 8.55
C ARG A 51 -6.02 1.00 9.65
N THR A 52 -5.43 0.77 10.81
CA THR A 52 -6.12 0.33 12.01
C THR A 52 -5.98 1.38 13.12
N THR A 53 -7.02 1.54 13.93
CA THR A 53 -7.04 2.53 15.01
C THR A 53 -6.88 1.93 16.40
N GLN A 54 -6.82 0.62 16.50
CA GLN A 54 -6.80 -0.08 17.79
C GLN A 54 -5.38 -0.50 18.16
N GLU A 55 -4.94 -0.09 19.32
CA GLU A 55 -3.76 -0.63 19.96
C GLU A 55 -4.10 -1.97 20.59
N THR A 56 -3.43 -3.02 20.16
CA THR A 56 -3.63 -4.37 20.70
C THR A 56 -2.30 -5.11 20.81
N GLU A 57 -2.29 -6.12 21.67
CA GLU A 57 -1.14 -7.01 21.82
C GLU A 57 -0.95 -7.92 20.58
N ILE A 58 -2.02 -8.10 19.78
CA ILE A 58 -1.96 -8.94 18.59
C ILE A 58 -1.48 -8.10 17.41
N SER A 59 -0.44 -8.58 16.74
CA SER A 59 0.14 -7.91 15.57
C SER A 59 -0.75 -8.08 14.33
N VAL A 60 -1.36 -6.99 13.88
CA VAL A 60 -2.11 -6.96 12.61
C VAL A 60 -1.19 -7.30 11.44
N PHE A 61 0.06 -6.91 11.52
CA PHE A 61 1.08 -7.26 10.52
C PHE A 61 1.21 -8.78 10.33
N ASP A 62 1.30 -9.54 11.41
CA ASP A 62 1.41 -11.00 11.33
C ASP A 62 0.15 -11.64 10.74
N ILE A 63 -1.02 -11.11 11.08
CA ILE A 63 -2.29 -11.58 10.52
C ILE A 63 -2.30 -11.39 8.99
N ILE A 64 -1.93 -10.21 8.53
CA ILE A 64 -1.92 -9.88 7.09
C ILE A 64 -0.85 -10.71 6.37
N GLN A 65 0.33 -10.92 6.97
CA GLN A 65 1.35 -11.78 6.38
C GLN A 65 0.87 -13.21 6.14
N ASN A 66 0.03 -13.74 7.03
CA ASN A 66 -0.50 -15.09 6.88
C ASN A 66 -1.48 -15.22 5.69
N PHE A 67 -2.11 -14.13 5.26
CA PHE A 67 -2.92 -14.12 4.04
C PHE A 67 -2.08 -14.29 2.77
N PHE A 68 -0.82 -13.88 2.80
CA PHE A 68 0.04 -13.82 1.62
C PHE A 68 1.32 -14.62 1.88
N PRO A 69 1.24 -15.95 1.75
CA PRO A 69 2.39 -16.83 2.05
C PRO A 69 3.53 -16.72 1.04
N ASP A 70 3.25 -16.29 -0.19
CA ASP A 70 4.28 -16.13 -1.22
C ASP A 70 5.00 -14.79 -1.05
N LYS A 71 6.00 -14.79 -0.19
CA LYS A 71 6.81 -13.60 0.12
C LYS A 71 7.78 -13.20 -0.99
N SER A 72 7.84 -13.96 -2.07
CA SER A 72 8.63 -13.60 -3.26
C SER A 72 7.90 -12.62 -4.16
N LYS A 73 6.57 -12.59 -4.10
CA LYS A 73 5.70 -11.78 -4.97
C LYS A 73 4.97 -10.68 -4.21
N ASP A 74 4.53 -10.98 -2.99
CA ASP A 74 3.71 -10.07 -2.19
C ASP A 74 4.51 -9.59 -0.98
N PHE A 75 4.42 -8.30 -0.68
CA PHE A 75 5.17 -7.68 0.42
C PHE A 75 4.22 -7.03 1.39
N VAL A 76 4.36 -7.37 2.67
CA VAL A 76 3.63 -6.72 3.76
C VAL A 76 4.64 -5.89 4.55
N ILE A 77 4.38 -4.60 4.68
CA ILE A 77 5.35 -3.63 5.18
C ILE A 77 4.71 -2.76 6.26
N ASN A 78 5.35 -2.67 7.41
CA ASN A 78 4.99 -1.69 8.42
C ASN A 78 5.44 -0.30 7.98
N VAL A 79 4.48 0.59 7.75
CA VAL A 79 4.76 1.98 7.39
C VAL A 79 4.95 2.82 8.64
N ASN A 80 4.00 2.69 9.58
CA ASN A 80 4.04 3.34 10.89
C ASN A 80 3.18 2.52 11.87
N GLU A 81 2.89 3.09 13.04
CA GLU A 81 2.15 2.40 14.10
C GLU A 81 0.73 2.00 13.69
N SER A 82 0.09 2.77 12.81
CA SER A 82 -1.30 2.56 12.39
C SER A 82 -1.47 1.99 10.99
N ASP A 83 -0.45 2.10 10.13
CA ASP A 83 -0.56 1.80 8.71
C ASP A 83 0.35 0.65 8.30
N ILE A 84 -0.24 -0.28 7.56
CA ILE A 84 0.46 -1.41 6.94
C ILE A 84 0.24 -1.31 5.44
N ALA A 85 1.30 -1.37 4.66
CA ALA A 85 1.22 -1.42 3.21
C ALA A 85 1.33 -2.86 2.73
N LEU A 86 0.41 -3.25 1.86
CA LEU A 86 0.47 -4.51 1.13
C LEU A 86 0.81 -4.19 -0.32
N VAL A 87 1.94 -4.67 -0.80
CA VAL A 87 2.33 -4.60 -2.21
C VAL A 87 2.00 -5.95 -2.84
N LYS A 88 0.95 -5.98 -3.65
CA LYS A 88 0.39 -7.20 -4.22
C LYS A 88 0.70 -7.28 -5.72
N GLU A 89 1.33 -8.39 -6.15
CA GLU A 89 1.49 -8.68 -7.56
C GLU A 89 0.14 -9.13 -8.14
N VAL A 90 -0.25 -8.55 -9.28
CA VAL A 90 -1.56 -8.77 -9.91
C VAL A 90 -1.39 -8.97 -11.41
N ARG A 91 -2.44 -9.45 -12.06
CA ARG A 91 -2.49 -9.53 -13.53
C ARG A 91 -2.49 -8.12 -14.12
N PRO A 92 -1.88 -7.92 -15.32
CA PRO A 92 -1.80 -6.58 -15.93
C PRO A 92 -3.15 -5.87 -16.13
N ASN A 93 -4.21 -6.63 -16.36
CA ASN A 93 -5.56 -6.10 -16.59
C ASN A 93 -6.52 -6.47 -15.45
N VAL A 94 -6.01 -6.42 -14.21
CA VAL A 94 -6.84 -6.74 -13.04
C VAL A 94 -8.02 -5.78 -12.94
N ASP A 95 -9.22 -6.34 -12.70
CA ASP A 95 -10.43 -5.55 -12.48
C ASP A 95 -10.38 -4.94 -11.07
N ILE A 96 -10.77 -3.68 -10.97
CA ILE A 96 -10.88 -2.99 -9.68
C ILE A 96 -11.80 -3.72 -8.69
N LYS A 97 -12.82 -4.39 -9.20
CA LYS A 97 -13.72 -5.21 -8.38
C LYS A 97 -13.01 -6.37 -7.69
N ASP A 98 -12.04 -6.98 -8.37
CA ASP A 98 -11.22 -8.05 -7.78
C ASP A 98 -10.32 -7.51 -6.67
N LEU A 99 -9.77 -6.31 -6.84
CA LEU A 99 -8.97 -5.63 -5.83
C LEU A 99 -9.82 -5.27 -4.60
N GLU A 100 -11.01 -4.74 -4.81
CA GLU A 100 -11.95 -4.42 -3.74
C GLU A 100 -12.40 -5.69 -3.00
N LYS A 101 -12.60 -6.78 -3.73
CA LYS A 101 -12.96 -8.08 -3.14
C LYS A 101 -11.84 -8.61 -2.23
N LEU A 102 -10.59 -8.49 -2.66
CA LEU A 102 -9.44 -8.86 -1.83
C LEU A 102 -9.39 -8.01 -0.55
N ALA A 103 -9.54 -6.70 -0.68
CA ALA A 103 -9.56 -5.79 0.46
C ALA A 103 -10.71 -6.13 1.43
N ARG A 104 -11.88 -6.45 0.89
CA ARG A 104 -13.04 -6.86 1.68
C ARG A 104 -12.78 -8.15 2.44
N SER A 105 -12.11 -9.12 1.82
CA SER A 105 -11.72 -10.37 2.48
C SER A 105 -10.78 -10.11 3.66
N ILE A 106 -9.83 -9.20 3.51
CA ILE A 106 -8.93 -8.80 4.60
C ILE A 106 -9.73 -8.17 5.74
N ASN A 107 -10.59 -7.20 5.44
CA ASN A 107 -11.40 -6.52 6.45
C ASN A 107 -12.35 -7.48 7.17
N ASP A 108 -13.00 -8.37 6.44
CA ASP A 108 -13.93 -9.33 7.03
C ASP A 108 -13.21 -10.27 8.00
N THR A 109 -12.02 -10.73 7.66
CA THR A 109 -11.23 -11.58 8.57
C THR A 109 -10.74 -10.81 9.78
N LEU A 110 -10.23 -9.59 9.60
CA LEU A 110 -9.79 -8.76 10.72
C LEU A 110 -10.94 -8.50 11.69
N LEU A 111 -12.13 -8.22 11.18
CA LEU A 111 -13.29 -7.94 12.01
C LEU A 111 -13.85 -9.20 12.67
N SER A 112 -14.06 -10.28 11.90
CA SER A 112 -14.75 -11.48 12.41
C SER A 112 -13.90 -12.34 13.34
N GLU A 113 -12.60 -12.45 13.09
CA GLU A 113 -11.72 -13.31 13.86
C GLU A 113 -10.95 -12.57 14.96
N PHE A 114 -10.66 -11.29 14.76
CA PHE A 114 -9.80 -10.52 15.66
C PHE A 114 -10.45 -9.27 16.22
N TYR A 115 -11.67 -8.93 15.80
CA TYR A 115 -12.42 -7.74 16.23
C TYR A 115 -11.70 -6.42 15.91
N PHE A 116 -10.89 -6.38 14.87
CA PHE A 116 -10.24 -5.16 14.40
C PHE A 116 -11.08 -4.46 13.34
N ASN A 117 -11.23 -3.16 13.50
CA ASN A 117 -11.76 -2.29 12.45
C ASN A 117 -10.60 -1.69 11.66
N ALA A 118 -10.63 -1.88 10.35
CA ALA A 118 -9.62 -1.33 9.46
C ALA A 118 -10.28 -0.59 8.30
N VAL A 119 -9.58 0.42 7.80
CA VAL A 119 -9.93 1.10 6.55
C VAL A 119 -8.81 0.82 5.55
N ILE A 120 -9.16 0.46 4.33
CA ILE A 120 -8.19 0.11 3.30
C ILE A 120 -8.30 1.09 2.13
N GLY A 121 -7.20 1.76 1.82
CA GLY A 121 -7.04 2.55 0.60
C GLY A 121 -6.34 1.70 -0.45
N ILE A 122 -6.81 1.78 -1.69
CA ILE A 122 -6.27 1.02 -2.81
C ILE A 122 -5.74 1.99 -3.86
N GLY A 123 -4.45 1.90 -4.19
CA GLY A 123 -3.85 2.63 -5.29
C GLY A 123 -4.19 2.03 -6.64
N THR A 124 -3.68 2.62 -7.70
CA THR A 124 -3.85 2.06 -9.04
C THR A 124 -2.78 1.02 -9.35
N CYS A 125 -3.10 0.15 -10.31
CA CYS A 125 -2.15 -0.85 -10.81
C CYS A 125 -1.01 -0.16 -11.55
N VAL A 126 0.22 -0.49 -11.18
CA VAL A 126 1.44 0.06 -11.80
C VAL A 126 2.34 -1.06 -12.29
N THR A 127 3.15 -0.76 -13.28
CA THR A 127 4.16 -1.67 -13.82
C THR A 127 5.55 -1.16 -13.48
N GLY A 128 6.39 -2.04 -12.96
CA GLY A 128 7.74 -1.69 -12.55
C GLY A 128 7.86 -1.23 -11.10
N ILE A 129 8.99 -1.53 -10.49
CA ILE A 129 9.26 -1.23 -9.09
C ILE A 129 9.27 0.29 -8.82
N LYS A 130 9.80 1.06 -9.76
CA LYS A 130 9.91 2.52 -9.67
C LYS A 130 8.56 3.20 -9.44
N GLU A 131 7.49 2.64 -10.00
CA GLU A 131 6.14 3.22 -9.94
C GLU A 131 5.38 2.87 -8.65
N LEU A 132 5.93 2.03 -7.79
CA LEU A 132 5.29 1.64 -6.52
C LEU A 132 5.04 2.83 -5.59
N ALA A 133 5.95 3.80 -5.55
CA ALA A 133 5.77 5.01 -4.75
C ALA A 133 4.51 5.77 -5.17
N HIS A 134 4.20 5.78 -6.46
CA HIS A 134 3.01 6.42 -7.00
C HIS A 134 1.73 5.73 -6.52
N SER A 135 1.67 4.39 -6.64
CA SER A 135 0.53 3.60 -6.15
C SER A 135 0.34 3.77 -4.63
N PHE A 136 1.43 3.82 -3.87
CA PHE A 136 1.39 4.06 -2.43
C PHE A 136 0.78 5.44 -2.09
N LYS A 137 1.22 6.50 -2.77
CA LYS A 137 0.66 7.85 -2.58
C LYS A 137 -0.82 7.90 -2.91
N GLU A 138 -1.24 7.21 -3.96
CA GLU A 138 -2.64 7.12 -4.33
C GLU A 138 -3.48 6.42 -3.25
N ALA A 139 -2.95 5.35 -2.66
CA ALA A 139 -3.60 4.67 -1.54
C ALA A 139 -3.73 5.59 -0.32
N GLN A 140 -2.69 6.40 -0.03
CA GLN A 140 -2.75 7.40 1.02
C GLN A 140 -3.83 8.46 0.76
N VAL A 141 -3.88 8.98 -0.47
CA VAL A 141 -4.90 9.96 -0.87
C VAL A 141 -6.30 9.36 -0.71
N ALA A 142 -6.48 8.10 -1.08
CA ALA A 142 -7.77 7.42 -0.91
C ALA A 142 -8.22 7.41 0.56
N LEU A 143 -7.31 7.11 1.49
CA LEU A 143 -7.63 7.15 2.92
C LEU A 143 -7.93 8.56 3.42
N GLU A 144 -7.16 9.56 3.00
CA GLU A 144 -7.36 10.95 3.40
C GLU A 144 -8.67 11.52 2.84
N VAL A 145 -9.00 11.22 1.59
CA VAL A 145 -10.28 11.63 0.99
C VAL A 145 -11.43 10.98 1.74
N GLY A 146 -11.34 9.69 2.04
CA GLY A 146 -12.36 8.98 2.82
C GLY A 146 -12.59 9.63 4.18
N LYS A 147 -11.53 10.04 4.85
CA LYS A 147 -11.60 10.72 6.15
C LYS A 147 -12.23 12.12 6.05
N VAL A 148 -11.80 12.91 5.06
CA VAL A 148 -12.28 14.30 4.89
C VAL A 148 -13.76 14.35 4.52
N PHE A 149 -14.21 13.44 3.66
CA PHE A 149 -15.61 13.40 3.22
C PHE A 149 -16.49 12.53 4.12
N ASP A 150 -15.94 12.08 5.25
CA ASP A 150 -16.66 11.30 6.29
C ASP A 150 -17.47 10.15 5.69
N THR A 151 -16.83 9.40 4.82
CA THR A 151 -17.47 8.24 4.21
C THR A 151 -17.49 7.09 5.21
N GLU A 152 -18.62 6.40 5.32
CA GLU A 152 -18.73 5.16 6.09
C GLU A 152 -18.03 3.98 5.40
N LYS A 153 -17.49 4.20 4.22
CA LYS A 153 -16.80 3.15 3.44
C LYS A 153 -15.50 2.77 4.11
N THR A 154 -15.29 1.48 4.27
CA THR A 154 -14.06 0.92 4.82
C THR A 154 -13.05 0.52 3.74
N ILE A 155 -13.47 0.49 2.47
CA ILE A 155 -12.61 0.20 1.32
C ILE A 155 -12.77 1.33 0.31
N ILE A 156 -11.67 2.01 0.03
CA ILE A 156 -11.67 3.20 -0.82
C ILE A 156 -10.61 3.02 -1.91
N SER A 157 -11.08 2.88 -3.15
CA SER A 157 -10.20 2.80 -4.32
C SER A 157 -9.92 4.20 -4.86
N TYR A 158 -8.66 4.51 -5.08
CA TYR A 158 -8.26 5.79 -5.67
C TYR A 158 -8.94 6.03 -7.03
N GLU A 159 -9.03 4.99 -7.85
CA GLU A 159 -9.64 5.04 -9.17
C GLU A 159 -11.13 5.42 -9.12
N ASN A 160 -11.85 5.03 -8.06
CA ASN A 160 -13.27 5.30 -7.88
C ASN A 160 -13.59 6.62 -7.19
N LEU A 161 -12.60 7.40 -6.80
CA LEU A 161 -12.83 8.67 -6.10
C LEU A 161 -13.45 9.75 -7.00
N GLY A 162 -13.19 9.71 -8.29
CA GLY A 162 -13.78 10.64 -9.24
C GLY A 162 -13.54 12.10 -8.87
N ILE A 163 -14.62 12.89 -8.80
CA ILE A 163 -14.55 14.33 -8.51
C ILE A 163 -14.05 14.64 -7.08
N ALA A 164 -14.28 13.74 -6.13
CA ALA A 164 -13.82 13.94 -4.73
C ALA A 164 -12.30 14.05 -4.65
N ARG A 165 -11.57 13.32 -5.49
CA ARG A 165 -10.12 13.40 -5.60
C ARG A 165 -9.67 14.81 -6.06
N LEU A 166 -10.34 15.35 -7.07
CA LEU A 166 -10.05 16.70 -7.59
C LEU A 166 -10.33 17.78 -6.54
N ILE A 167 -11.45 17.67 -5.84
CA ILE A 167 -11.83 18.61 -4.79
C ILE A 167 -10.78 18.60 -3.66
N TYR A 168 -10.34 17.42 -3.24
CA TYR A 168 -9.31 17.29 -2.22
C TYR A 168 -7.99 17.93 -2.65
N GLN A 169 -7.53 17.68 -3.88
CA GLN A 169 -6.31 18.27 -4.43
C GLN A 169 -6.40 19.78 -4.52
N LEU A 170 -7.52 20.33 -4.99
CA LEU A 170 -7.77 21.75 -5.05
C LEU A 170 -7.75 22.39 -3.66
N ARG A 171 -8.41 21.79 -2.69
CA ARG A 171 -8.43 22.27 -1.31
C ARG A 171 -7.03 22.37 -0.72
N THR A 172 -6.20 21.34 -0.92
CA THR A 172 -4.82 21.33 -0.45
C THR A 172 -4.00 22.40 -1.12
N THR A 173 -4.12 22.58 -2.44
CA THR A 173 -3.43 23.61 -3.21
C THR A 173 -3.84 25.00 -2.76
N LEU A 174 -5.14 25.24 -2.56
CA LEU A 174 -5.65 26.53 -2.09
C LEU A 174 -5.17 26.85 -0.69
N CYS A 175 -5.12 25.89 0.21
CA CYS A 175 -4.56 26.08 1.55
C CYS A 175 -3.07 26.44 1.50
N ASP A 176 -2.30 25.75 0.65
CA ASP A 176 -0.88 26.03 0.48
C ASP A 176 -0.66 27.43 -0.09
N MET A 177 -1.45 27.84 -1.07
CA MET A 177 -1.39 29.19 -1.64
C MET A 177 -1.73 30.24 -0.57
N PHE A 178 -2.77 30.03 0.20
CA PHE A 178 -3.17 30.95 1.28
C PHE A 178 -2.06 31.11 2.32
N LEU A 179 -1.44 30.03 2.75
CA LEU A 179 -0.33 30.06 3.72
C LEU A 179 0.93 30.77 3.19
N LYS A 180 1.14 30.77 1.88
CA LYS A 180 2.27 31.48 1.25
C LYS A 180 2.04 32.98 1.15
N GLU A 181 0.79 33.44 1.09
CA GLU A 181 0.43 34.86 1.00
C GLU A 181 0.39 35.56 2.35
N VAL A 182 0.36 34.82 3.42
CA VAL A 182 0.35 35.30 4.80
C VAL A 182 1.74 35.17 5.41
#